data_e0bd26ceca360d764bf2dda636eba6b7
#
_entry.id   e0bd26ceca360d764bf2dda636eba6b7
#
_cell.length_a   1.000
_cell.length_b   1.000
_cell.length_c   1.000
_cell.angle_alpha   90.00
_cell.angle_beta   90.00
_cell.angle_gamma   90.00
#
_symmetry.space_group_name_H-M   'P 1'
#
loop_
_entity.id
_entity.type
_entity.pdbx_description
1 polymer ?
#
loop_
_entity_poly.entity_id
_entity_poly.type
_entity_poly.pdbx_seq_one_letter_code
_entity_poly.pdbx_strand_id
1 'polypeptide(L)'
;MIVFDRPRPVVFHHFRRTAHLISTLEAPWSTEEILDFGTRIGLRSEWLQYPGHWKEHFDLFDEVILRARDAGALQVARRRMAEMNERRLLYLRTDREFAA
;
A
#
# COMPACT_ATOMS: atom_id res chain seq x y z
N MET A 1 3.49 6.76 6.60
CA MET A 1 3.18 5.56 7.41
C MET A 1 2.75 4.43 6.50
N ILE A 2 3.24 3.24 6.76
CA ILE A 2 2.93 2.06 5.94
C ILE A 2 1.82 1.27 6.62
N VAL A 3 0.76 0.97 5.87
CA VAL A 3 -0.39 0.20 6.37
C VAL A 3 -0.79 -0.88 5.38
N PHE A 4 -1.47 -1.91 5.86
CA PHE A 4 -2.07 -2.92 5.00
C PHE A 4 -3.50 -3.20 5.45
N ASP A 5 -4.35 -3.60 4.52
CA ASP A 5 -5.74 -3.88 4.84
C ASP A 5 -5.92 -5.29 5.40
N ARG A 6 -7.13 -5.57 5.88
CA ARG A 6 -7.45 -6.88 6.42
C ARG A 6 -7.25 -7.97 5.36
N PRO A 7 -6.43 -9.01 5.63
CA PRO A 7 -6.23 -10.09 4.68
C PRO A 7 -7.54 -10.78 4.32
N ARG A 8 -7.65 -11.14 3.05
CA ARG A 8 -8.81 -11.85 2.51
C ARG A 8 -8.37 -13.14 1.82
N PRO A 9 -9.23 -14.18 1.77
CA PRO A 9 -8.88 -15.41 1.07
C PRO A 9 -8.75 -15.19 -0.43
N VAL A 10 -7.86 -15.98 -1.06
CA VAL A 10 -7.67 -16.03 -2.50
C VAL A 10 -8.07 -17.42 -2.98
N VAL A 11 -8.92 -17.50 -4.01
CA VAL A 11 -9.52 -18.76 -4.47
C VAL A 11 -8.65 -19.46 -5.51
N PHE A 12 -7.64 -18.81 -6.07
CA PHE A 12 -6.82 -19.37 -7.15
C PHE A 12 -5.33 -19.12 -6.89
N HIS A 13 -4.48 -19.85 -7.64
CA HIS A 13 -3.04 -19.92 -7.46
C HIS A 13 -2.64 -20.66 -6.19
N HIS A 14 -1.39 -20.52 -5.79
CA HIS A 14 -0.82 -21.17 -4.63
C HIS A 14 -0.98 -20.35 -3.34
N PHE A 15 -1.58 -19.17 -3.43
CA PHE A 15 -1.70 -18.26 -2.30
C PHE A 15 -3.04 -18.46 -1.59
N ARG A 16 -3.03 -18.36 -0.27
CA ARG A 16 -4.23 -18.52 0.57
C ARG A 16 -4.85 -17.19 0.97
N ARG A 17 -4.04 -16.17 1.17
CA ARG A 17 -4.48 -14.84 1.62
C ARG A 17 -3.77 -13.76 0.85
N THR A 18 -4.44 -12.63 0.69
CA THR A 18 -3.88 -11.44 0.08
C THR A 18 -4.28 -10.19 0.86
N ALA A 19 -3.45 -9.17 0.80
CA ALA A 19 -3.72 -7.85 1.36
C ALA A 19 -3.05 -6.80 0.48
N HIS A 20 -3.48 -5.54 0.60
CA HIS A 20 -2.87 -4.41 -0.08
C HIS A 20 -1.98 -3.63 0.89
N LEU A 21 -0.79 -3.27 0.45
CA LEU A 21 0.15 -2.45 1.22
C LEU A 21 0.24 -1.07 0.57
N ILE A 22 0.04 -0.01 1.35
CA ILE A 22 0.14 1.36 0.88
C ILE A 22 0.95 2.22 1.84
N SER A 23 1.49 3.34 1.34
CA SER A 23 1.92 4.43 2.20
C SER A 23 0.79 5.45 2.34
N THR A 24 0.66 6.04 3.53
CA THR A 24 -0.37 7.04 3.80
C THR A 24 0.16 8.44 3.61
N LEU A 25 -0.74 9.43 3.62
CA LEU A 25 -0.37 10.85 3.48
C LEU A 25 0.29 11.45 4.72
N GLU A 26 0.49 10.66 5.77
CA GLU A 26 1.16 11.20 6.95
C GLU A 26 2.64 11.44 6.66
N ALA A 27 2.94 12.68 6.38
CA ALA A 27 4.21 13.37 6.26
C ALA A 27 5.27 12.82 5.30
N PRO A 28 5.46 13.42 4.23
CA PRO A 28 4.60 13.47 3.04
C PRO A 28 4.60 12.13 2.34
N TRP A 29 3.48 11.77 1.73
CA TRP A 29 3.40 10.57 0.92
C TRP A 29 4.45 10.62 -0.19
N SER A 30 5.24 9.54 -0.28
CA SER A 30 6.18 9.37 -1.38
C SER A 30 6.22 7.92 -1.82
N THR A 31 6.41 7.73 -3.12
CA THR A 31 6.61 6.39 -3.69
C THR A 31 7.88 5.73 -3.11
N GLU A 32 8.89 6.52 -2.77
CA GLU A 32 10.13 6.02 -2.18
C GLU A 32 9.89 5.30 -0.85
N GLU A 33 8.98 5.79 -0.02
CA GLU A 33 8.67 5.17 1.27
C GLU A 33 8.19 3.73 1.10
N ILE A 34 7.22 3.51 0.20
CA ILE A 34 6.68 2.17 -0.01
C ILE A 34 7.68 1.26 -0.73
N LEU A 35 8.49 1.81 -1.64
CA LEU A 35 9.55 1.03 -2.31
C LEU A 35 10.60 0.58 -1.31
N ASP A 36 11.07 1.44 -0.44
CA ASP A 36 12.06 1.10 0.59
C ASP A 36 11.51 0.05 1.55
N PHE A 37 10.26 0.22 1.98
CA PHE A 37 9.61 -0.75 2.85
C PHE A 37 9.46 -2.11 2.16
N GLY A 38 8.97 -2.10 0.91
CA GLY A 38 8.78 -3.32 0.12
C GLY A 38 10.09 -4.09 -0.06
N THR A 39 11.15 -3.39 -0.39
CA THR A 39 12.47 -3.99 -0.56
C THR A 39 12.94 -4.68 0.73
N ARG A 40 12.73 -4.05 1.87
CA ARG A 40 13.12 -4.63 3.17
C ARG A 40 12.38 -5.92 3.51
N ILE A 41 11.17 -6.11 3.02
CA ILE A 41 10.40 -7.34 3.27
C ILE A 41 10.48 -8.34 2.11
N GLY A 42 11.33 -8.08 1.13
CA GLY A 42 11.60 -9.01 0.03
C GLY A 42 10.73 -8.84 -1.21
N LEU A 43 10.04 -7.71 -1.36
CA LEU A 43 9.30 -7.40 -2.57
C LEU A 43 10.21 -6.74 -3.60
N ARG A 44 9.98 -7.06 -4.86
CA ARG A 44 10.69 -6.42 -5.97
C ARG A 44 10.00 -5.10 -6.31
N SER A 45 10.80 -4.08 -6.62
CA SER A 45 10.28 -2.74 -6.94
C SER A 45 9.31 -2.76 -8.12
N GLU A 46 9.56 -3.61 -9.12
CA GLU A 46 8.71 -3.75 -10.30
C GLU A 46 7.32 -4.35 -10.02
N TRP A 47 7.10 -4.89 -8.81
CA TRP A 47 5.79 -5.39 -8.39
C TRP A 47 4.89 -4.30 -7.83
N LEU A 48 5.42 -3.08 -7.65
CA LEU A 48 4.61 -1.94 -7.23
C LEU A 48 3.63 -1.58 -8.34
N GLN A 49 2.35 -1.55 -8.02
CA GLN A 49 1.29 -1.21 -8.95
C GLN A 49 0.93 0.26 -8.85
N TYR A 50 0.69 0.90 -9.99
CA TYR A 50 0.29 2.30 -10.10
C TYR A 50 1.24 3.28 -9.37
N PRO A 51 2.57 3.24 -9.60
CA PRO A 51 3.50 4.15 -8.92
C PRO A 51 3.11 5.63 -9.13
N GLY A 52 3.06 6.38 -8.03
CA GLY A 52 2.70 7.80 -8.07
C GLY A 52 1.23 8.11 -8.25
N HIS A 53 0.40 7.09 -8.38
CA HIS A 53 -1.04 7.21 -8.54
C HIS A 53 -1.75 6.99 -7.19
N TRP A 54 -3.00 7.47 -7.06
CA TRP A 54 -3.74 7.27 -5.81
C TRP A 54 -4.04 5.80 -5.49
N LYS A 55 -3.93 4.92 -6.49
CA LYS A 55 -4.06 3.46 -6.31
C LYS A 55 -2.73 2.76 -6.02
N GLU A 56 -1.64 3.50 -5.87
CA GLU A 56 -0.32 2.91 -5.62
C GLU A 56 -0.35 1.91 -4.47
N HIS A 57 0.09 0.68 -4.74
CA HIS A 57 0.13 -0.37 -3.72
C HIS A 57 1.00 -1.54 -4.15
N PHE A 58 1.45 -2.32 -3.16
CA PHE A 58 1.91 -3.69 -3.36
C PHE A 58 0.82 -4.66 -2.96
N ASP A 59 0.72 -5.79 -3.67
CA ASP A 59 -0.03 -6.94 -3.20
C ASP A 59 0.85 -7.76 -2.26
N LEU A 60 0.30 -8.13 -1.10
CA LEU A 60 0.95 -9.00 -0.15
C LEU A 60 0.26 -10.36 -0.16
N PHE A 61 1.05 -11.42 -0.09
CA PHE A 61 0.53 -12.80 -0.08
C PHE A 61 1.11 -13.57 1.10
N ASP A 62 0.25 -14.33 1.78
CA ASP A 62 0.64 -15.31 2.81
C ASP A 62 1.71 -14.81 3.80
N GLU A 63 2.91 -15.39 3.76
CA GLU A 63 4.02 -15.05 4.66
C GLU A 63 4.49 -13.61 4.55
N VAL A 64 4.33 -12.99 3.38
CA VAL A 64 4.74 -11.60 3.17
C VAL A 64 3.87 -10.66 4.01
N ILE A 65 2.60 -11.01 4.25
CA ILE A 65 1.73 -10.25 5.16
C ILE A 65 2.32 -10.22 6.56
N LEU A 66 2.82 -11.36 7.04
CA LEU A 66 3.46 -11.45 8.35
C LEU A 66 4.77 -10.66 8.40
N ARG A 67 5.57 -10.72 7.34
CA ARG A 67 6.81 -9.93 7.24
C ARG A 67 6.51 -8.42 7.27
N ALA A 68 5.47 -7.98 6.59
CA ALA A 68 5.05 -6.58 6.60
C ALA A 68 4.68 -6.12 8.00
N ARG A 69 3.87 -6.92 8.71
CA ARG A 69 3.49 -6.65 10.09
C ARG A 69 4.71 -6.59 11.01
N ASP A 70 5.59 -7.56 10.90
CA ASP A 70 6.79 -7.65 11.74
C ASP A 70 7.78 -6.49 11.46
N ALA A 71 7.78 -5.96 10.25
CA ALA A 71 8.58 -4.79 9.87
C ALA A 71 7.94 -3.45 10.27
N GLY A 72 6.77 -3.47 10.89
CA GLY A 72 6.13 -2.27 11.43
C GLY A 72 4.93 -1.74 10.66
N ALA A 73 4.48 -2.40 9.59
CA ALA A 73 3.25 -2.00 8.92
C ALA A 73 2.05 -2.27 9.84
N LEU A 74 1.10 -1.34 9.84
CA LEU A 74 -0.09 -1.44 10.67
C LEU A 74 -1.25 -1.99 9.86
N GLN A 75 -1.99 -2.94 10.43
CA GLN A 75 -3.19 -3.44 9.82
C GLN A 75 -4.34 -2.47 10.05
N VAL A 76 -5.08 -2.17 8.97
CA VAL A 76 -6.28 -1.32 9.03
C VAL A 76 -7.47 -2.07 8.43
N ALA A 77 -8.68 -1.66 8.80
CA ALA A 77 -9.89 -2.19 8.20
C ALA A 77 -9.97 -1.80 6.71
N ARG A 78 -10.62 -2.63 5.89
CA ARG A 78 -10.81 -2.33 4.45
C ARG A 78 -11.46 -0.97 4.22
N ARG A 79 -12.43 -0.63 5.06
CA ARG A 79 -13.10 0.67 5.03
C ARG A 79 -12.11 1.82 5.22
N ARG A 80 -11.18 1.65 6.16
CA ARG A 80 -10.14 2.65 6.42
C ARG A 80 -9.18 2.77 5.25
N MET A 81 -8.83 1.65 4.61
CA MET A 81 -8.01 1.65 3.40
C MET A 81 -8.68 2.43 2.27
N ALA A 82 -9.98 2.24 2.07
CA ALA A 82 -10.74 2.97 1.05
C ALA A 82 -10.73 4.49 1.32
N GLU A 83 -10.87 4.89 2.58
CA GLU A 83 -10.79 6.30 2.99
C GLU A 83 -9.40 6.89 2.71
N MET A 84 -8.35 6.14 2.98
CA MET A 84 -6.98 6.57 2.72
C MET A 84 -6.71 6.74 1.22
N ASN A 85 -7.22 5.84 0.39
CA ASN A 85 -7.11 5.94 -1.06
C ASN A 85 -7.86 7.18 -1.58
N GLU A 86 -9.04 7.46 -1.05
CA GLU A 86 -9.81 8.64 -1.39
C GLU A 86 -9.06 9.94 -1.04
N ARG A 87 -8.43 9.98 0.12
CA ARG A 87 -7.58 11.11 0.53
C ARG A 87 -6.40 11.32 -0.41
N ARG A 88 -5.78 10.23 -0.86
CA ARG A 88 -4.67 10.29 -1.82
C ARG A 88 -5.14 10.86 -3.15
N LEU A 89 -6.32 10.46 -3.61
CA LEU A 89 -6.92 11.00 -4.84
C LEU A 89 -7.16 12.52 -4.71
N LEU A 90 -7.73 12.96 -3.61
CA LEU A 90 -7.97 14.38 -3.36
C LEU A 90 -6.66 15.17 -3.26
N TYR A 91 -5.66 14.63 -2.61
CA TYR A 91 -4.34 15.25 -2.52
C TYR A 91 -3.71 15.47 -3.90
N LEU A 92 -3.75 14.45 -4.76
CA LEU A 92 -3.20 14.55 -6.11
C LEU A 92 -3.95 15.57 -6.97
N ARG A 93 -5.27 15.66 -6.82
CA ARG A 93 -6.08 16.66 -7.54
C ARG A 93 -5.74 18.07 -7.09
N THR A 94 -5.68 18.29 -5.78
CA THR A 94 -5.37 19.61 -5.21
C THR A 94 -3.98 20.07 -5.64
N ASP A 95 -3.00 19.19 -5.60
CA ASP A 95 -1.63 19.48 -6.01
C ASP A 95 -1.58 19.90 -7.49
N ARG A 96 -2.30 19.21 -8.36
CA ARG A 96 -2.40 19.55 -9.78
C ARG A 96 -3.05 20.93 -10.01
N GLU A 97 -4.09 21.24 -9.27
CA GLU A 97 -4.79 22.52 -9.38
C GLU A 97 -3.89 23.68 -8.98
N PHE A 98 -3.09 23.51 -7.94
CA PHE A 98 -2.13 24.51 -7.49
C PHE A 98 -0.87 24.58 -8.36
N ALA A 99 -0.50 23.51 -9.03
CA ALA A 99 0.66 23.47 -9.92
C ALA A 99 0.36 24.06 -11.30
N ALA A 100 -0.89 24.13 -11.66
CA ALA A 100 -1.33 24.75 -12.92
C ALA A 100 -1.42 26.25 -12.76
#